data_773a79d58fc741dc8aa777e6afa93f96
#
_entry.id   773a79d58fc741dc8aa777e6afa93f96
#
_cell.length_a   1.000
_cell.length_b   1.000
_cell.length_c   1.000
_cell.angle_alpha   90.00
_cell.angle_beta   90.00
_cell.angle_gamma   90.00
#
_symmetry.space_group_name_H-M   'P 1'
#
loop_
_entity.id
_entity.type
_entity.pdbx_description
1 polymer ?
#
loop_
_entity_poly.entity_id
_entity_poly.type
_entity_poly.pdbx_seq_one_letter_code
_entity_poly.pdbx_strand_id
1 'polypeptide(L)'
;MREKTPCCLLSMALFFERRFEMVQKEILDLCLKQYYDMMIKGIQRNIRIPSVKSKPEDSAPYGKFVNMALEDALLQAKSLGLNVKNIDHKIGYAEIGEGEEMVAVLGHLDVVPAEGEWKYPPYDAVISEGILWGRGALDDKGPIIGALYALKAIQDSGIPLTKRIRVIFGADEESGSSCVKHYIEQKEEMPSCGFTPDAEFPVIFAEKGALHIVIKQNLTEMEDRLWEQCYGGSAVNAVMSDFTIAFQSYQTQTKYQKTFIGKNAHASEPWKGINAALEASKELLSLDDIPKSIKKMCLFIQECLISFPNQWDNEPYSIEENLGKVTVNLGKMQKTGKAVFYEFDIRYPYGIKAERVMEAMEQIAVKFNMTITEKKDNPPLYISKDSNIVKKLMHLYQEEIGKEAKPIAIGGCTYAKSFPNMVAFGPIFPEQENKIHQPDESVHLKDLYRSITLIMYAMVALAQ
;
A
#
# COMPACT_ATOMS: atom_id res chain seq x y z
N MET A 1 -23.57 46.28 38.83
CA MET A 1 -24.05 45.51 37.64
C MET A 1 -22.99 44.49 37.27
N ARG A 2 -23.26 43.23 37.52
CA ARG A 2 -22.34 42.15 37.16
C ARG A 2 -22.59 41.78 35.70
N GLU A 3 -21.60 42.01 34.85
CA GLU A 3 -21.61 41.45 33.49
C GLU A 3 -21.59 39.92 33.56
N LYS A 4 -22.74 39.32 33.30
CA LYS A 4 -22.84 37.92 32.90
C LYS A 4 -22.92 37.95 31.40
N THR A 5 -21.89 37.37 30.73
CA THR A 5 -22.07 36.65 29.48
C THR A 5 -20.82 36.60 28.61
N PRO A 6 -19.98 35.59 28.70
CA PRO A 6 -19.42 34.97 27.49
C PRO A 6 -19.82 33.47 27.34
N CYS A 7 -20.15 32.78 28.44
CA CYS A 7 -20.37 31.34 28.41
C CYS A 7 -21.64 30.91 27.65
N CYS A 8 -22.72 31.70 27.73
CA CYS A 8 -24.00 31.34 27.08
C CYS A 8 -23.99 31.55 25.56
N LEU A 9 -23.29 32.57 25.07
CA LEU A 9 -23.15 32.79 23.60
C LEU A 9 -22.25 31.76 22.99
N LEU A 10 -21.16 31.32 23.64
CA LEU A 10 -20.27 30.27 23.16
C LEU A 10 -20.98 28.90 23.10
N SER A 11 -21.80 28.59 24.11
CA SER A 11 -22.58 27.34 24.13
C SER A 11 -23.70 27.33 23.07
N MET A 12 -24.31 28.47 22.79
CA MET A 12 -25.28 28.60 21.72
C MET A 12 -24.63 28.49 20.35
N ALA A 13 -23.51 29.13 20.12
CA ALA A 13 -22.74 29.00 18.85
C ALA A 13 -22.35 27.55 18.58
N LEU A 14 -21.76 26.85 19.53
CA LEU A 14 -21.43 25.43 19.44
C LEU A 14 -22.65 24.53 19.21
N PHE A 15 -23.81 24.87 19.80
CA PHE A 15 -25.05 24.12 19.55
C PHE A 15 -25.57 24.32 18.12
N PHE A 16 -25.49 25.55 17.58
CA PHE A 16 -25.89 25.82 16.20
C PHE A 16 -24.92 25.21 15.19
N GLU A 17 -23.62 25.23 15.43
CA GLU A 17 -22.61 24.57 14.60
C GLU A 17 -22.86 23.06 14.53
N ARG A 18 -22.98 22.37 15.67
CA ARG A 18 -23.27 20.92 15.70
C ARG A 18 -24.59 20.57 15.01
N ARG A 19 -25.63 21.41 15.18
CA ARG A 19 -26.91 21.17 14.50
C ARG A 19 -26.80 21.37 12.99
N PHE A 20 -26.01 22.32 12.55
CA PHE A 20 -25.74 22.56 11.14
C PHE A 20 -24.97 21.38 10.51
N GLU A 21 -23.93 20.89 11.18
CA GLU A 21 -23.17 19.70 10.78
C GLU A 21 -24.06 18.45 10.69
N MET A 22 -24.92 18.21 11.66
CA MET A 22 -25.89 17.11 11.64
C MET A 22 -26.82 17.19 10.42
N VAL A 23 -27.35 18.36 10.10
CA VAL A 23 -28.24 18.56 8.94
C VAL A 23 -27.48 18.33 7.64
N GLN A 24 -26.22 18.76 7.54
CA GLN A 24 -25.37 18.49 6.37
C GLN A 24 -25.16 16.98 6.19
N LYS A 25 -24.83 16.22 7.25
CA LYS A 25 -24.65 14.78 7.21
C LYS A 25 -25.93 14.06 6.76
N GLU A 26 -27.09 14.44 7.31
CA GLU A 26 -28.39 13.87 6.88
C GLU A 26 -28.67 14.09 5.37
N ILE A 27 -28.35 15.27 4.84
CA ILE A 27 -28.50 15.56 3.41
C ILE A 27 -27.54 14.70 2.58
N LEU A 28 -26.28 14.59 2.99
CA LEU A 28 -25.27 13.77 2.31
C LEU A 28 -25.68 12.29 2.27
N ASP A 29 -26.15 11.75 3.40
CA ASP A 29 -26.63 10.37 3.49
C ASP A 29 -27.82 10.11 2.57
N LEU A 30 -28.76 11.02 2.52
CA LEU A 30 -29.91 10.92 1.61
C LEU A 30 -29.46 10.93 0.15
N CYS A 31 -28.51 11.80 -0.21
CA CYS A 31 -27.96 11.86 -1.56
C CYS A 31 -27.18 10.58 -1.89
N LEU A 32 -26.28 10.11 -1.03
CA LEU A 32 -25.52 8.89 -1.27
C LEU A 32 -26.43 7.66 -1.41
N LYS A 33 -27.46 7.57 -0.57
CA LYS A 33 -28.44 6.48 -0.60
C LYS A 33 -29.17 6.37 -1.95
N GLN A 34 -29.43 7.49 -2.63
CA GLN A 34 -30.04 7.48 -3.96
C GLN A 34 -29.16 6.78 -4.99
N TYR A 35 -27.86 6.78 -4.81
CA TYR A 35 -26.89 6.17 -5.70
C TYR A 35 -26.50 4.74 -5.32
N TYR A 36 -27.00 4.19 -4.18
CA TYR A 36 -26.56 2.90 -3.65
C TYR A 36 -26.51 1.77 -4.69
N ASP A 37 -27.64 1.49 -5.37
CA ASP A 37 -27.71 0.40 -6.34
C ASP A 37 -26.82 0.65 -7.56
N MET A 38 -26.73 1.90 -8.01
CA MET A 38 -25.90 2.29 -9.14
C MET A 38 -24.41 2.17 -8.78
N MET A 39 -24.02 2.58 -7.59
CA MET A 39 -22.70 2.47 -7.04
C MET A 39 -22.25 1.00 -6.94
N ILE A 40 -23.06 0.12 -6.35
CA ILE A 40 -22.73 -1.31 -6.25
C ILE A 40 -22.56 -1.94 -7.64
N LYS A 41 -23.45 -1.63 -8.58
CA LYS A 41 -23.33 -2.09 -9.99
C LYS A 41 -22.10 -1.52 -10.67
N GLY A 42 -21.73 -0.27 -10.40
CA GLY A 42 -20.53 0.37 -10.91
C GLY A 42 -19.25 -0.29 -10.40
N ILE A 43 -19.19 -0.58 -9.10
CA ILE A 43 -18.10 -1.34 -8.47
C ILE A 43 -17.99 -2.74 -9.08
N GLN A 44 -19.10 -3.50 -9.15
CA GLN A 44 -19.12 -4.82 -9.77
C GLN A 44 -18.64 -4.79 -11.23
N ARG A 45 -19.04 -3.77 -12.00
CA ARG A 45 -18.64 -3.61 -13.39
C ARG A 45 -17.13 -3.41 -13.52
N ASN A 46 -16.53 -2.61 -12.67
CA ASN A 46 -15.10 -2.37 -12.70
C ASN A 46 -14.30 -3.59 -12.18
N ILE A 47 -14.77 -4.30 -11.15
CA ILE A 47 -14.16 -5.55 -10.65
C ILE A 47 -14.11 -6.63 -11.75
N ARG A 48 -15.13 -6.70 -12.62
CA ARG A 48 -15.18 -7.67 -13.74
C ARG A 48 -14.11 -7.44 -14.80
N ILE A 49 -13.38 -6.34 -14.75
CA ILE A 49 -12.25 -6.07 -15.61
C ILE A 49 -10.99 -6.57 -14.90
N PRO A 50 -10.30 -7.63 -15.39
CA PRO A 50 -9.12 -8.21 -14.74
C PRO A 50 -7.88 -7.34 -14.97
N SER A 51 -7.83 -6.17 -14.34
CA SER A 51 -6.86 -5.11 -14.55
C SER A 51 -5.50 -5.40 -13.92
N VAL A 52 -5.00 -6.60 -14.11
CA VAL A 52 -3.61 -6.96 -13.79
C VAL A 52 -2.68 -6.32 -14.81
N LYS A 53 -1.61 -5.68 -14.33
CA LYS A 53 -0.60 -5.07 -15.21
C LYS A 53 -0.04 -6.07 -16.19
N SER A 54 0.06 -5.70 -17.44
CA SER A 54 0.60 -6.53 -18.52
C SER A 54 1.50 -5.71 -19.45
N LYS A 55 1.97 -6.34 -20.53
CA LYS A 55 2.82 -5.66 -21.52
C LYS A 55 2.10 -4.43 -22.07
N PRO A 56 2.82 -3.31 -22.23
CA PRO A 56 2.27 -2.13 -22.87
C PRO A 56 1.76 -2.41 -24.28
N GLU A 57 0.62 -1.79 -24.61
CA GLU A 57 0.03 -1.74 -25.95
C GLU A 57 -0.23 -0.27 -26.34
N ASP A 58 -0.55 -0.01 -27.58
CA ASP A 58 -0.94 1.32 -28.04
C ASP A 58 -2.15 1.82 -27.24
N SER A 59 -2.04 3.02 -26.64
CA SER A 59 -3.05 3.61 -25.76
C SER A 59 -3.37 2.80 -24.46
N ALA A 60 -2.52 1.83 -24.12
CA ALA A 60 -2.65 1.02 -22.90
C ALA A 60 -1.28 0.78 -22.24
N PRO A 61 -0.66 1.81 -21.66
CA PRO A 61 0.73 1.76 -21.18
C PRO A 61 0.97 0.74 -20.06
N TYR A 62 -0.06 0.35 -19.33
CA TYR A 62 -0.01 -0.69 -18.28
C TYR A 62 -0.73 -1.98 -18.67
N GLY A 63 -1.12 -2.09 -19.95
CA GLY A 63 -1.85 -3.21 -20.51
C GLY A 63 -3.34 -2.93 -20.72
N LYS A 64 -3.92 -3.70 -21.64
CA LYS A 64 -5.29 -3.51 -22.14
C LYS A 64 -6.34 -3.42 -21.01
N PHE A 65 -6.31 -4.35 -20.06
CA PHE A 65 -7.35 -4.41 -19.02
C PHE A 65 -7.21 -3.31 -17.98
N VAL A 66 -6.00 -2.84 -17.69
CA VAL A 66 -5.80 -1.68 -16.83
C VAL A 66 -6.39 -0.43 -17.49
N ASN A 67 -6.12 -0.23 -18.79
CA ASN A 67 -6.74 0.87 -19.53
C ASN A 67 -8.27 0.77 -19.55
N MET A 68 -8.83 -0.43 -19.76
CA MET A 68 -10.29 -0.65 -19.71
C MET A 68 -10.89 -0.27 -18.37
N ALA A 69 -10.21 -0.56 -17.25
CA ALA A 69 -10.69 -0.20 -15.92
C ALA A 69 -10.68 1.32 -15.70
N LEU A 70 -9.64 2.01 -16.19
CA LEU A 70 -9.57 3.47 -16.15
C LEU A 70 -10.66 4.12 -17.02
N GLU A 71 -10.83 3.64 -18.25
CA GLU A 71 -11.87 4.13 -19.15
C GLU A 71 -13.28 3.91 -18.58
N ASP A 72 -13.51 2.75 -17.94
CA ASP A 72 -14.79 2.46 -17.28
C ASP A 72 -15.07 3.45 -16.14
N ALA A 73 -14.10 3.73 -15.27
CA ALA A 73 -14.24 4.68 -14.17
C ALA A 73 -14.54 6.10 -14.69
N LEU A 74 -13.82 6.55 -15.72
CA LEU A 74 -14.05 7.86 -16.34
C LEU A 74 -15.40 7.95 -17.08
N LEU A 75 -15.84 6.85 -17.70
CA LEU A 75 -17.16 6.78 -18.32
C LEU A 75 -18.27 6.83 -17.27
N GLN A 76 -18.11 6.15 -16.14
CA GLN A 76 -19.03 6.28 -15.00
C GLN A 76 -19.10 7.73 -14.52
N ALA A 77 -17.96 8.36 -14.27
CA ALA A 77 -17.89 9.77 -13.85
C ALA A 77 -18.60 10.70 -14.85
N LYS A 78 -18.34 10.52 -16.14
CA LYS A 78 -18.98 11.30 -17.20
C LYS A 78 -20.48 11.10 -17.26
N SER A 79 -20.97 9.86 -17.07
CA SER A 79 -22.41 9.55 -17.06
C SER A 79 -23.13 10.15 -15.84
N LEU A 80 -22.40 10.41 -14.75
CA LEU A 80 -22.88 11.12 -13.57
C LEU A 80 -22.85 12.65 -13.73
N GLY A 81 -22.38 13.17 -14.87
CA GLY A 81 -22.30 14.61 -15.15
C GLY A 81 -21.15 15.30 -14.43
N LEU A 82 -20.09 14.57 -14.07
CA LEU A 82 -18.89 15.14 -13.45
C LEU A 82 -17.88 15.61 -14.51
N ASN A 83 -17.04 16.56 -14.15
CA ASN A 83 -15.90 16.95 -14.98
C ASN A 83 -14.82 15.88 -14.94
N VAL A 84 -14.40 15.39 -16.10
CA VAL A 84 -13.42 14.30 -16.19
C VAL A 84 -12.23 14.65 -17.06
N LYS A 85 -11.07 14.08 -16.71
CA LYS A 85 -9.85 14.15 -17.53
C LYS A 85 -9.17 12.78 -17.55
N ASN A 86 -8.74 12.36 -18.74
CA ASN A 86 -7.84 11.23 -18.95
C ASN A 86 -6.46 11.82 -19.29
N ILE A 87 -5.42 11.37 -18.61
CA ILE A 87 -4.04 11.83 -18.82
C ILE A 87 -3.25 10.65 -19.39
N ASP A 88 -3.16 10.62 -20.72
CA ASP A 88 -2.38 9.68 -21.52
C ASP A 88 -2.62 8.20 -21.19
N HIS A 89 -3.85 7.84 -20.81
CA HIS A 89 -4.25 6.47 -20.42
C HIS A 89 -3.44 5.88 -19.24
N LYS A 90 -2.79 6.72 -18.45
CA LYS A 90 -2.01 6.32 -17.27
C LYS A 90 -2.68 6.65 -15.96
N ILE A 91 -3.42 7.76 -15.94
CA ILE A 91 -4.12 8.26 -14.76
C ILE A 91 -5.28 9.14 -15.23
N GLY A 92 -6.33 9.25 -14.45
CA GLY A 92 -7.43 10.13 -14.77
C GLY A 92 -8.13 10.63 -13.53
N TYR A 93 -9.06 11.57 -13.67
CA TYR A 93 -9.80 12.07 -12.52
C TYR A 93 -11.22 12.54 -12.86
N ALA A 94 -12.03 12.63 -11.81
CA ALA A 94 -13.30 13.33 -11.78
C ALA A 94 -13.24 14.44 -10.74
N GLU A 95 -13.83 15.62 -11.04
CA GLU A 95 -13.74 16.81 -10.19
C GLU A 95 -15.08 17.54 -10.09
N ILE A 96 -15.35 18.13 -8.89
CA ILE A 96 -16.44 19.06 -8.63
C ILE A 96 -15.97 20.28 -7.86
N GLY A 97 -16.84 21.29 -7.80
CA GLY A 97 -16.64 22.52 -7.02
C GLY A 97 -15.87 23.59 -7.79
N GLU A 98 -15.68 24.70 -7.13
CA GLU A 98 -14.96 25.88 -7.61
C GLU A 98 -13.94 26.31 -6.55
N GLY A 99 -12.99 27.14 -6.90
CA GLY A 99 -11.95 27.65 -5.99
C GLY A 99 -10.54 27.35 -6.45
N GLU A 100 -9.59 27.99 -5.82
CA GLU A 100 -8.16 27.87 -6.19
C GLU A 100 -7.54 26.59 -5.62
N GLU A 101 -7.93 26.17 -4.41
CA GLU A 101 -7.41 24.96 -3.79
C GLU A 101 -8.22 23.70 -4.15
N MET A 102 -7.57 22.55 -4.07
CA MET A 102 -8.17 21.26 -4.38
C MET A 102 -7.80 20.23 -3.31
N VAL A 103 -8.82 19.47 -2.87
CA VAL A 103 -8.67 18.26 -2.04
C VAL A 103 -8.67 17.04 -2.94
N ALA A 104 -7.71 16.13 -2.77
CA ALA A 104 -7.66 14.91 -3.55
C ALA A 104 -8.07 13.67 -2.75
N VAL A 105 -8.81 12.78 -3.42
CA VAL A 105 -8.93 11.36 -3.05
C VAL A 105 -8.24 10.57 -4.15
N LEU A 106 -7.14 9.90 -3.83
CA LEU A 106 -6.33 9.18 -4.79
C LEU A 106 -6.38 7.69 -4.51
N GLY A 107 -6.89 6.91 -5.43
CA GLY A 107 -6.89 5.45 -5.37
C GLY A 107 -6.50 4.84 -6.71
N HIS A 108 -6.57 3.51 -6.82
CA HIS A 108 -6.12 2.82 -8.02
C HIS A 108 -7.13 1.81 -8.57
N LEU A 109 -6.92 1.44 -9.83
CA LEU A 109 -7.78 0.52 -10.57
C LEU A 109 -7.03 -0.72 -11.08
N ASP A 110 -5.70 -0.72 -11.02
CA ASP A 110 -4.92 -1.94 -11.22
C ASP A 110 -5.05 -2.86 -10.00
N VAL A 111 -4.79 -4.15 -10.20
CA VAL A 111 -4.90 -5.16 -9.14
C VAL A 111 -3.77 -6.18 -9.28
N VAL A 112 -3.36 -6.79 -8.15
CA VAL A 112 -2.45 -7.93 -8.17
C VAL A 112 -3.09 -9.16 -8.81
N PRO A 113 -2.30 -10.11 -9.34
CA PRO A 113 -2.81 -11.38 -9.85
C PRO A 113 -3.69 -12.11 -8.84
N ALA A 114 -4.74 -12.76 -9.32
CA ALA A 114 -5.63 -13.58 -8.49
C ALA A 114 -5.15 -15.04 -8.46
N GLU A 115 -4.07 -15.29 -7.73
CA GLU A 115 -3.51 -16.63 -7.56
C GLU A 115 -4.27 -17.43 -6.49
N GLY A 116 -4.07 -18.76 -6.47
CA GLY A 116 -4.68 -19.65 -5.48
C GLY A 116 -6.09 -20.11 -5.84
N GLU A 117 -6.74 -20.80 -4.89
CA GLU A 117 -8.11 -21.29 -5.03
C GLU A 117 -9.09 -20.26 -4.49
N TRP A 118 -10.14 -19.96 -5.25
CA TRP A 118 -11.18 -19.00 -4.94
C TRP A 118 -12.54 -19.66 -4.81
N LYS A 119 -13.31 -19.28 -3.80
CA LYS A 119 -14.71 -19.72 -3.60
C LYS A 119 -15.61 -19.31 -4.78
N TYR A 120 -15.40 -18.10 -5.29
CA TYR A 120 -16.04 -17.58 -6.49
C TYR A 120 -14.97 -17.09 -7.47
N PRO A 121 -15.23 -17.11 -8.79
CA PRO A 121 -14.27 -16.58 -9.75
C PRO A 121 -13.87 -15.14 -9.39
N PRO A 122 -12.56 -14.81 -9.32
CA PRO A 122 -12.06 -13.57 -8.74
C PRO A 122 -12.53 -12.29 -9.45
N TYR A 123 -12.98 -12.39 -10.68
CA TYR A 123 -13.45 -11.24 -11.48
C TYR A 123 -14.94 -11.30 -11.81
N ASP A 124 -15.72 -12.16 -11.18
CA ASP A 124 -17.18 -12.21 -11.41
C ASP A 124 -17.95 -11.20 -10.55
N ALA A 125 -17.30 -10.63 -9.54
CA ALA A 125 -17.91 -9.67 -8.61
C ALA A 125 -19.21 -10.21 -8.02
N VAL A 126 -19.19 -11.43 -7.49
CA VAL A 126 -20.37 -12.12 -6.96
C VAL A 126 -20.81 -11.47 -5.66
N ILE A 127 -22.11 -11.20 -5.54
CA ILE A 127 -22.72 -10.84 -4.25
C ILE A 127 -23.48 -12.05 -3.72
N SER A 128 -23.05 -12.53 -2.56
CA SER A 128 -23.70 -13.63 -1.85
C SER A 128 -23.77 -13.32 -0.37
N GLU A 129 -24.94 -13.47 0.24
CA GLU A 129 -25.17 -13.21 1.67
C GLU A 129 -24.74 -11.81 2.14
N GLY A 130 -24.89 -10.80 1.28
CA GLY A 130 -24.51 -9.42 1.58
C GLY A 130 -23.00 -9.16 1.53
N ILE A 131 -22.23 -10.09 0.97
CA ILE A 131 -20.77 -9.98 0.76
C ILE A 131 -20.49 -9.86 -0.73
N LEU A 132 -19.71 -8.86 -1.12
CA LEU A 132 -19.14 -8.70 -2.46
C LEU A 132 -17.79 -9.43 -2.49
N TRP A 133 -17.69 -10.41 -3.37
CA TRP A 133 -16.49 -11.23 -3.60
C TRP A 133 -15.81 -10.83 -4.89
N GLY A 134 -14.51 -10.60 -4.85
CA GLY A 134 -13.73 -10.34 -6.04
C GLY A 134 -12.41 -9.61 -5.76
N ARG A 135 -11.43 -9.81 -6.61
CA ARG A 135 -10.16 -9.10 -6.60
C ARG A 135 -10.39 -7.61 -6.88
N GLY A 136 -9.97 -6.74 -5.97
CA GLY A 136 -10.24 -5.31 -6.01
C GLY A 136 -11.49 -4.89 -5.22
N ALA A 137 -12.17 -5.80 -4.53
CA ALA A 137 -13.34 -5.45 -3.72
C ALA A 137 -12.96 -4.53 -2.55
N LEU A 138 -11.77 -4.72 -1.96
CA LEU A 138 -11.18 -3.90 -0.91
C LEU A 138 -10.03 -3.03 -1.42
N ASP A 139 -9.23 -3.54 -2.36
CA ASP A 139 -7.97 -2.97 -2.79
C ASP A 139 -7.95 -2.82 -4.32
N ASP A 140 -8.24 -1.66 -4.85
CA ASP A 140 -8.87 -0.44 -4.28
C ASP A 140 -10.12 -0.06 -5.10
N LYS A 141 -10.58 -0.94 -6.06
CA LYS A 141 -11.71 -0.64 -6.96
C LYS A 141 -13.03 -0.37 -6.22
N GLY A 142 -13.30 -1.13 -5.15
CA GLY A 142 -14.49 -0.90 -4.32
C GLY A 142 -14.50 0.50 -3.72
N PRO A 143 -13.49 0.88 -2.94
CA PRO A 143 -13.38 2.18 -2.30
C PRO A 143 -13.34 3.34 -3.29
N ILE A 144 -12.48 3.27 -4.33
CA ILE A 144 -12.29 4.42 -5.24
C ILE A 144 -13.48 4.66 -6.18
N ILE A 145 -14.14 3.59 -6.64
CA ILE A 145 -15.40 3.75 -7.37
C ILE A 145 -16.51 4.21 -6.42
N GLY A 146 -16.52 3.73 -5.17
CA GLY A 146 -17.39 4.25 -4.13
C GLY A 146 -17.20 5.75 -3.90
N ALA A 147 -15.95 6.21 -3.83
CA ALA A 147 -15.59 7.62 -3.71
C ALA A 147 -16.09 8.46 -4.90
N LEU A 148 -16.13 7.90 -6.10
CA LEU A 148 -16.72 8.56 -7.26
C LEU A 148 -18.21 8.85 -7.07
N TYR A 149 -18.99 7.87 -6.55
CA TYR A 149 -20.40 8.07 -6.27
C TYR A 149 -20.63 8.98 -5.07
N ALA A 150 -19.75 8.96 -4.07
CA ALA A 150 -19.73 9.92 -2.99
C ALA A 150 -19.50 11.36 -3.50
N LEU A 151 -18.59 11.54 -4.46
CA LEU A 151 -18.37 12.84 -5.11
C LEU A 151 -19.64 13.36 -5.79
N LYS A 152 -20.38 12.48 -6.46
CA LYS A 152 -21.67 12.84 -7.08
C LYS A 152 -22.72 13.20 -6.03
N ALA A 153 -22.81 12.46 -4.94
CA ALA A 153 -23.72 12.75 -3.84
C ALA A 153 -23.43 14.13 -3.21
N ILE A 154 -22.14 14.49 -3.05
CA ILE A 154 -21.72 15.81 -2.58
C ILE A 154 -22.16 16.91 -3.56
N GLN A 155 -21.98 16.70 -4.87
CA GLN A 155 -22.44 17.66 -5.88
C GLN A 155 -23.95 17.91 -5.77
N ASP A 156 -24.73 16.84 -5.65
CA ASP A 156 -26.21 16.93 -5.63
C ASP A 156 -26.76 17.45 -4.29
N SER A 157 -25.97 17.32 -3.22
CA SER A 157 -26.35 17.86 -1.91
C SER A 157 -26.46 19.38 -1.88
N GLY A 158 -25.77 20.06 -2.80
CA GLY A 158 -25.69 21.52 -2.83
C GLY A 158 -24.97 22.13 -1.63
N ILE A 159 -24.25 21.33 -0.83
CA ILE A 159 -23.49 21.83 0.32
C ILE A 159 -22.36 22.73 -0.21
N PRO A 160 -22.19 23.96 0.34
CA PRO A 160 -21.14 24.86 -0.09
C PRO A 160 -19.76 24.29 0.20
N LEU A 161 -18.90 24.33 -0.79
CA LEU A 161 -17.49 23.97 -0.70
C LEU A 161 -16.63 25.20 -0.91
N THR A 162 -15.52 25.32 -0.19
CA THR A 162 -14.52 26.39 -0.39
C THR A 162 -13.38 25.93 -1.29
N LYS A 163 -13.21 24.61 -1.47
CA LYS A 163 -12.21 23.98 -2.31
C LYS A 163 -12.86 23.00 -3.29
N ARG A 164 -12.23 22.78 -4.42
CA ARG A 164 -12.61 21.70 -5.34
C ARG A 164 -12.30 20.34 -4.71
N ILE A 165 -13.04 19.31 -5.10
CA ILE A 165 -12.76 17.93 -4.72
C ILE A 165 -12.48 17.13 -5.99
N ARG A 166 -11.35 16.44 -6.02
CA ARG A 166 -10.90 15.61 -7.13
C ARG A 166 -10.71 14.16 -6.67
N VAL A 167 -11.43 13.24 -7.31
CA VAL A 167 -11.20 11.79 -7.18
C VAL A 167 -10.28 11.38 -8.33
N ILE A 168 -9.09 10.87 -8.00
CA ILE A 168 -8.04 10.52 -8.95
C ILE A 168 -7.92 8.99 -9.03
N PHE A 169 -7.97 8.48 -10.26
CA PHE A 169 -7.88 7.05 -10.57
C PHE A 169 -6.48 6.75 -11.10
N GLY A 170 -5.62 6.18 -10.26
CA GLY A 170 -4.32 5.64 -10.66
C GLY A 170 -4.47 4.30 -11.38
N ALA A 171 -3.46 3.96 -12.16
CA ALA A 171 -3.44 2.74 -12.98
C ALA A 171 -2.14 1.93 -12.84
N ASP A 172 -1.33 2.17 -11.80
CA ASP A 172 -0.04 1.51 -11.58
C ASP A 172 0.41 1.64 -10.12
N GLU A 173 -0.48 1.41 -9.15
CA GLU A 173 -0.14 1.41 -7.72
C GLU A 173 0.71 0.19 -7.38
N GLU A 174 0.19 -0.98 -7.69
CA GLU A 174 0.71 -2.30 -7.34
C GLU A 174 2.11 -2.60 -7.92
N SER A 175 2.55 -1.79 -8.87
CA SER A 175 3.79 -2.05 -9.61
C SER A 175 4.76 -0.87 -9.64
N GLY A 176 4.55 0.17 -8.83
CA GLY A 176 5.53 1.23 -8.62
C GLY A 176 5.12 2.66 -8.89
N SER A 177 3.83 2.95 -8.97
CA SER A 177 3.24 4.30 -8.95
C SER A 177 3.73 5.24 -10.06
N SER A 178 4.10 4.70 -11.23
CA SER A 178 4.59 5.52 -12.34
C SER A 178 3.51 6.42 -12.94
N CYS A 179 2.24 6.06 -12.76
CA CYS A 179 1.09 6.87 -13.17
C CYS A 179 1.03 8.21 -12.42
N VAL A 180 1.32 8.24 -11.13
CA VAL A 180 1.34 9.48 -10.34
C VAL A 180 2.57 10.33 -10.68
N LYS A 181 3.73 9.71 -10.93
CA LYS A 181 4.89 10.43 -11.47
C LYS A 181 4.55 11.12 -12.77
N HIS A 182 3.83 10.43 -13.66
CA HIS A 182 3.36 11.01 -14.91
C HIS A 182 2.42 12.20 -14.69
N TYR A 183 1.48 12.11 -13.73
CA TYR A 183 0.61 13.25 -13.33
C TYR A 183 1.44 14.49 -12.98
N ILE A 184 2.49 14.32 -12.18
CA ILE A 184 3.40 15.39 -11.76
C ILE A 184 4.20 15.93 -12.96
N GLU A 185 4.72 15.04 -13.82
CA GLU A 185 5.48 15.41 -15.04
C GLU A 185 4.63 16.21 -16.05
N GLN A 186 3.34 15.89 -16.15
CA GLN A 186 2.38 16.65 -16.97
C GLN A 186 1.99 17.98 -16.33
N LYS A 187 2.56 18.32 -15.16
CA LYS A 187 2.31 19.56 -14.41
C LYS A 187 0.82 19.75 -14.08
N GLU A 188 0.14 18.65 -13.83
CA GLU A 188 -1.20 18.72 -13.28
C GLU A 188 -1.18 19.39 -11.89
N GLU A 189 -2.28 20.00 -11.54
CA GLU A 189 -2.39 20.71 -10.27
C GLU A 189 -2.24 19.78 -9.07
N MET A 190 -1.38 20.18 -8.13
CA MET A 190 -1.14 19.43 -6.90
C MET A 190 -2.21 19.73 -5.85
N PRO A 191 -2.71 18.71 -5.11
CA PRO A 191 -3.68 18.94 -4.05
C PRO A 191 -3.06 19.73 -2.89
N SER A 192 -3.88 20.59 -2.26
CA SER A 192 -3.47 21.25 -1.01
C SER A 192 -3.44 20.26 0.17
N CYS A 193 -4.31 19.26 0.14
CA CYS A 193 -4.32 18.09 1.02
C CYS A 193 -5.18 16.99 0.39
N GLY A 194 -5.14 15.79 0.99
CA GLY A 194 -5.97 14.70 0.51
C GLY A 194 -5.73 13.39 1.26
N PHE A 195 -6.36 12.33 0.81
CA PHE A 195 -6.17 11.00 1.36
C PHE A 195 -6.31 9.92 0.29
N THR A 196 -5.77 8.74 0.61
CA THR A 196 -6.03 7.51 -0.15
C THR A 196 -6.91 6.58 0.66
N PRO A 197 -7.99 6.01 0.07
CA PRO A 197 -8.83 5.02 0.73
C PRO A 197 -8.33 3.60 0.49
N ASP A 198 -7.03 3.38 0.63
CA ASP A 198 -6.31 2.17 0.24
C ASP A 198 -5.47 1.64 1.41
N ALA A 199 -6.12 1.46 2.56
CA ALA A 199 -5.49 0.93 3.77
C ALA A 199 -6.51 0.63 4.88
N GLU A 200 -6.21 1.03 6.12
CA GLU A 200 -7.04 0.80 7.30
C GLU A 200 -7.48 2.14 7.93
N PHE A 201 -8.65 2.11 8.61
CA PHE A 201 -9.01 3.15 9.55
C PHE A 201 -8.24 2.99 10.88
N PRO A 202 -8.08 4.08 11.68
CA PRO A 202 -8.65 5.41 11.50
C PRO A 202 -7.89 6.30 10.49
N VAL A 203 -6.72 6.75 10.82
CA VAL A 203 -5.84 7.57 9.96
C VAL A 203 -4.44 6.98 10.03
N ILE A 204 -3.88 6.68 8.89
CA ILE A 204 -2.46 6.33 8.78
C ILE A 204 -1.69 7.62 8.50
N PHE A 205 -1.02 8.11 9.53
CA PHE A 205 -0.26 9.36 9.48
C PHE A 205 1.20 9.17 9.08
N ALA A 206 1.69 7.93 9.16
CA ALA A 206 3.07 7.58 8.83
C ALA A 206 3.18 6.20 8.20
N GLU A 207 4.05 6.09 7.19
CA GLU A 207 4.40 4.86 6.49
C GLU A 207 5.92 4.71 6.45
N LYS A 208 6.43 3.49 6.62
CA LYS A 208 7.87 3.25 6.49
C LYS A 208 8.36 3.49 5.07
N GLY A 209 9.60 3.94 4.94
CA GLY A 209 10.31 3.89 3.67
C GLY A 209 10.54 2.43 3.25
N ALA A 210 10.65 2.20 1.95
CA ALA A 210 10.94 0.91 1.36
C ALA A 210 12.19 1.01 0.50
N LEU A 211 13.29 0.39 0.95
CA LEU A 211 14.55 0.36 0.25
C LEU A 211 14.75 -1.04 -0.36
N HIS A 212 14.69 -1.11 -1.68
CA HIS A 212 15.02 -2.32 -2.43
C HIS A 212 16.50 -2.33 -2.80
N ILE A 213 17.21 -3.41 -2.44
CA ILE A 213 18.64 -3.58 -2.71
C ILE A 213 18.88 -4.94 -3.34
N VAL A 214 19.65 -4.97 -4.43
CA VAL A 214 20.14 -6.20 -5.03
C VAL A 214 21.63 -6.33 -4.75
N ILE A 215 22.04 -7.43 -4.10
CA ILE A 215 23.43 -7.72 -3.79
C ILE A 215 23.89 -8.93 -4.61
N LYS A 216 25.09 -8.83 -5.17
CA LYS A 216 25.70 -9.84 -6.04
C LYS A 216 26.91 -10.46 -5.37
N GLN A 217 26.93 -11.78 -5.28
CA GLN A 217 28.10 -12.60 -4.97
C GLN A 217 28.69 -13.17 -6.24
N ASN A 218 29.90 -12.79 -6.61
CA ASN A 218 30.61 -13.43 -7.71
C ASN A 218 31.19 -14.78 -7.26
N LEU A 219 31.16 -15.77 -8.15
CA LEU A 219 31.73 -17.09 -7.99
C LEU A 219 32.96 -17.22 -8.92
N THR A 220 34.04 -17.78 -8.41
CA THR A 220 35.15 -18.22 -9.27
C THR A 220 34.73 -19.42 -10.12
N GLU A 221 35.47 -19.74 -11.15
CA GLU A 221 35.17 -20.93 -12.00
C GLU A 221 35.10 -22.22 -11.21
N MET A 222 35.98 -22.38 -10.21
CA MET A 222 35.98 -23.55 -9.35
C MET A 222 34.75 -23.60 -8.44
N GLU A 223 34.38 -22.45 -7.85
CA GLU A 223 33.17 -22.36 -7.03
C GLU A 223 31.91 -22.60 -7.86
N ASP A 224 31.81 -22.00 -9.05
CA ASP A 224 30.67 -22.15 -9.95
C ASP A 224 30.40 -23.60 -10.31
N ARG A 225 31.47 -24.40 -10.53
CA ARG A 225 31.36 -25.85 -10.80
C ARG A 225 30.75 -26.65 -9.65
N LEU A 226 30.86 -26.15 -8.41
CA LEU A 226 30.30 -26.81 -7.24
C LEU A 226 28.81 -26.45 -7.01
N TRP A 227 28.34 -25.35 -7.60
CA TRP A 227 26.98 -24.90 -7.47
C TRP A 227 26.10 -25.42 -8.61
N GLU A 228 25.14 -26.26 -8.32
CA GLU A 228 24.21 -26.79 -9.34
C GLU A 228 22.94 -25.93 -9.40
N GLN A 229 22.30 -25.64 -8.26
CA GLN A 229 21.07 -24.83 -8.16
C GLN A 229 21.09 -23.92 -6.94
N CYS A 230 20.55 -22.74 -7.06
CA CYS A 230 20.26 -21.85 -5.93
C CYS A 230 19.19 -20.86 -6.37
N TYR A 231 17.98 -21.02 -5.87
CA TYR A 231 16.87 -20.11 -6.13
C TYR A 231 15.80 -20.22 -5.06
N GLY A 232 15.03 -19.16 -4.86
CA GLY A 232 13.88 -19.12 -3.96
C GLY A 232 13.19 -17.77 -3.98
N GLY A 233 11.95 -17.78 -3.55
CA GLY A 233 11.08 -16.63 -3.42
C GLY A 233 10.49 -16.15 -4.74
N SER A 234 9.24 -15.71 -4.70
CA SER A 234 8.47 -15.21 -5.86
C SER A 234 8.47 -13.70 -5.98
N ALA A 235 8.47 -12.98 -4.84
CA ALA A 235 8.39 -11.53 -4.76
C ALA A 235 9.34 -10.96 -3.71
N VAL A 236 9.93 -9.80 -3.97
CA VAL A 236 10.90 -9.17 -3.06
C VAL A 236 10.24 -8.66 -1.77
N ASN A 237 8.99 -8.21 -1.86
CA ASN A 237 8.18 -7.72 -0.75
C ASN A 237 7.43 -8.82 0.03
N ALA A 238 7.81 -10.08 -0.18
CA ALA A 238 7.28 -11.24 0.54
C ALA A 238 8.40 -12.02 1.23
N VAL A 239 8.14 -12.59 2.40
CA VAL A 239 9.06 -13.50 3.08
C VAL A 239 9.20 -14.78 2.23
N MET A 240 10.43 -15.14 1.92
CA MET A 240 10.75 -16.31 1.08
C MET A 240 10.22 -17.59 1.72
N SER A 241 9.18 -18.18 1.14
CA SER A 241 8.51 -19.38 1.64
C SER A 241 9.10 -20.68 1.13
N ASP A 242 9.94 -20.63 0.11
CA ASP A 242 10.63 -21.78 -0.45
C ASP A 242 12.05 -21.38 -0.89
N PHE A 243 13.01 -22.27 -0.69
CA PHE A 243 14.38 -22.08 -1.12
C PHE A 243 14.99 -23.41 -1.50
N THR A 244 15.46 -23.53 -2.74
CA THR A 244 16.12 -24.72 -3.27
C THR A 244 17.60 -24.44 -3.47
N ILE A 245 18.43 -25.35 -2.94
CA ILE A 245 19.87 -25.34 -3.17
C ILE A 245 20.35 -26.74 -3.54
N ALA A 246 21.25 -26.81 -4.54
CA ALA A 246 21.97 -28.02 -4.91
C ALA A 246 23.43 -27.68 -5.17
N PHE A 247 24.33 -28.49 -4.63
CA PHE A 247 25.79 -28.32 -4.77
C PHE A 247 26.52 -29.64 -4.61
N GLN A 248 27.79 -29.63 -5.03
CA GLN A 248 28.72 -30.69 -4.80
C GLN A 248 29.66 -30.34 -3.64
N SER A 249 29.82 -31.22 -2.69
CA SER A 249 30.78 -31.10 -1.57
C SER A 249 32.21 -30.96 -2.08
N TYR A 250 33.04 -30.18 -1.39
CA TYR A 250 34.39 -29.90 -1.86
C TYR A 250 35.33 -31.10 -1.73
N GLN A 251 35.30 -31.81 -0.61
CA GLN A 251 36.24 -32.91 -0.32
C GLN A 251 35.69 -34.24 -0.81
N THR A 252 34.45 -34.55 -0.42
CA THR A 252 33.83 -35.86 -0.69
C THR A 252 33.24 -35.99 -2.08
N GLN A 253 33.11 -34.88 -2.83
CA GLN A 253 32.42 -34.81 -4.13
C GLN A 253 30.97 -35.33 -4.08
N THR A 254 30.38 -35.41 -2.89
CA THR A 254 29.00 -35.85 -2.68
C THR A 254 28.05 -34.75 -3.10
N LYS A 255 26.97 -35.10 -3.79
CA LYS A 255 25.90 -34.18 -4.16
C LYS A 255 24.98 -33.94 -2.99
N TYR A 256 24.67 -32.69 -2.74
CA TYR A 256 23.65 -32.24 -1.82
C TYR A 256 22.56 -31.51 -2.60
N GLN A 257 21.31 -31.86 -2.34
CA GLN A 257 20.15 -31.14 -2.89
C GLN A 257 19.03 -31.14 -1.88
N LYS A 258 18.48 -29.95 -1.60
CA LYS A 258 17.33 -29.81 -0.70
C LYS A 258 16.53 -28.57 -1.04
N THR A 259 15.21 -28.69 -0.89
CA THR A 259 14.26 -27.58 -0.84
C THR A 259 13.84 -27.35 0.60
N PHE A 260 14.01 -26.15 1.08
CA PHE A 260 13.58 -25.70 2.40
C PHE A 260 12.24 -25.00 2.24
N ILE A 261 11.34 -25.28 3.18
CA ILE A 261 10.00 -24.68 3.22
C ILE A 261 9.92 -23.78 4.46
N GLY A 262 9.50 -22.57 4.24
CA GLY A 262 9.22 -21.57 5.24
C GLY A 262 7.72 -21.23 5.31
N LYS A 263 7.44 -19.98 5.65
CA LYS A 263 6.07 -19.43 5.71
C LYS A 263 6.07 -18.02 5.14
N ASN A 264 5.18 -17.78 4.17
CA ASN A 264 5.00 -16.46 3.60
C ASN A 264 4.45 -15.45 4.63
N ALA A 265 4.89 -14.21 4.50
CA ALA A 265 4.33 -13.03 5.18
C ALA A 265 4.76 -11.79 4.39
N HIS A 266 4.14 -10.65 4.64
CA HIS A 266 4.56 -9.40 4.00
C HIS A 266 5.94 -8.95 4.55
N ALA A 267 6.79 -8.38 3.70
CA ALA A 267 8.16 -7.98 4.06
C ALA A 267 8.22 -6.91 5.16
N SER A 268 7.16 -6.13 5.37
CA SER A 268 7.08 -5.14 6.46
C SER A 268 6.92 -5.78 7.85
N GLU A 269 6.47 -7.04 7.89
CA GLU A 269 6.24 -7.81 9.11
C GLU A 269 6.90 -9.21 9.03
N PRO A 270 8.22 -9.29 8.79
CA PRO A 270 8.90 -10.56 8.50
C PRO A 270 8.82 -11.57 9.65
N TRP A 271 8.56 -11.12 10.87
CA TRP A 271 8.35 -11.99 12.04
C TRP A 271 7.07 -12.82 12.01
N LYS A 272 6.10 -12.50 11.16
CA LYS A 272 4.88 -13.31 10.93
C LYS A 272 5.12 -14.49 9.99
N GLY A 273 6.26 -14.47 9.29
CA GLY A 273 6.71 -15.51 8.36
C GLY A 273 7.89 -16.35 8.88
N ILE A 274 8.36 -17.25 8.04
CA ILE A 274 9.59 -18.04 8.22
C ILE A 274 10.35 -18.00 6.92
N ASN A 275 11.53 -17.35 6.91
CA ASN A 275 12.36 -17.22 5.71
C ASN A 275 13.11 -18.53 5.45
N ALA A 276 12.78 -19.20 4.34
CA ALA A 276 13.34 -20.50 3.97
C ALA A 276 14.85 -20.46 3.75
N ALA A 277 15.42 -19.36 3.21
CA ALA A 277 16.87 -19.20 3.05
C ALA A 277 17.60 -19.04 4.39
N LEU A 278 16.97 -18.39 5.38
CA LEU A 278 17.51 -18.31 6.73
C LEU A 278 17.56 -19.68 7.41
N GLU A 279 16.49 -20.47 7.30
CA GLU A 279 16.46 -21.84 7.84
C GLU A 279 17.49 -22.71 7.13
N ALA A 280 17.61 -22.61 5.80
CA ALA A 280 18.65 -23.29 5.05
C ALA A 280 20.05 -22.90 5.55
N SER A 281 20.31 -21.62 5.81
CA SER A 281 21.61 -21.16 6.28
C SER A 281 22.02 -21.79 7.62
N LYS A 282 21.08 -21.99 8.52
CA LYS A 282 21.30 -22.62 9.83
C LYS A 282 21.70 -24.10 9.68
N GLU A 283 20.95 -24.85 8.87
CA GLU A 283 21.22 -26.25 8.62
C GLU A 283 22.52 -26.47 7.85
N LEU A 284 22.74 -25.71 6.77
CA LEU A 284 23.94 -25.86 5.94
C LEU A 284 25.23 -25.59 6.72
N LEU A 285 25.22 -24.64 7.65
CA LEU A 285 26.40 -24.36 8.50
C LEU A 285 26.73 -25.50 9.48
N SER A 286 25.82 -26.43 9.72
CA SER A 286 26.07 -27.61 10.55
C SER A 286 26.74 -28.78 9.78
N LEU A 287 26.87 -28.65 8.47
CA LEU A 287 27.54 -29.65 7.61
C LEU A 287 29.05 -29.42 7.61
N ASP A 288 29.83 -30.52 7.73
CA ASP A 288 31.29 -30.43 7.79
C ASP A 288 31.96 -30.09 6.46
N ASP A 289 31.39 -30.58 5.33
CA ASP A 289 31.98 -30.45 3.99
C ASP A 289 31.12 -29.64 3.03
N ILE A 290 31.04 -28.31 3.27
CA ILE A 290 30.36 -27.39 2.36
C ILE A 290 31.35 -26.48 1.63
N PRO A 291 31.10 -26.10 0.37
CA PRO A 291 31.91 -25.11 -0.36
C PRO A 291 32.02 -23.79 0.39
N LYS A 292 33.23 -23.19 0.36
CA LYS A 292 33.49 -21.91 1.05
C LYS A 292 32.54 -20.80 0.62
N SER A 293 32.14 -20.77 -0.65
CA SER A 293 31.19 -19.80 -1.21
C SER A 293 29.78 -20.00 -0.65
N ILE A 294 29.37 -21.24 -0.36
CA ILE A 294 28.09 -21.55 0.29
C ILE A 294 28.14 -21.17 1.77
N LYS A 295 29.24 -21.49 2.47
CA LYS A 295 29.45 -21.03 3.84
C LYS A 295 29.36 -19.50 3.94
N LYS A 296 30.00 -18.80 2.99
CA LYS A 296 29.92 -17.34 2.89
C LYS A 296 28.49 -16.83 2.70
N MET A 297 27.73 -17.47 1.79
CA MET A 297 26.29 -17.18 1.59
C MET A 297 25.49 -17.32 2.89
N CYS A 298 25.66 -18.43 3.60
CA CYS A 298 24.92 -18.70 4.84
C CYS A 298 25.22 -17.65 5.92
N LEU A 299 26.48 -17.32 6.12
CA LEU A 299 26.90 -16.29 7.10
C LEU A 299 26.39 -14.91 6.70
N PHE A 300 26.42 -14.58 5.42
CA PHE A 300 25.88 -13.33 4.90
C PHE A 300 24.35 -13.21 5.14
N ILE A 301 23.58 -14.26 4.87
CA ILE A 301 22.15 -14.30 5.13
C ILE A 301 21.86 -14.07 6.62
N GLN A 302 22.59 -14.74 7.51
CA GLN A 302 22.38 -14.54 8.96
C GLN A 302 22.79 -13.14 9.42
N GLU A 303 23.85 -12.58 8.89
CA GLU A 303 24.24 -11.19 9.18
C GLU A 303 23.14 -10.21 8.76
N CYS A 304 22.59 -10.36 7.55
CA CYS A 304 21.56 -9.47 7.04
C CYS A 304 20.20 -9.62 7.75
N LEU A 305 19.79 -10.85 8.08
CA LEU A 305 18.43 -11.09 8.61
C LEU A 305 18.36 -11.14 10.15
N ILE A 306 19.50 -11.32 10.84
CA ILE A 306 19.54 -11.39 12.30
C ILE A 306 20.31 -10.20 12.88
N SER A 307 21.55 -9.99 12.46
CA SER A 307 22.44 -8.99 13.10
C SER A 307 22.09 -7.56 12.67
N PHE A 308 21.84 -7.35 11.39
CA PHE A 308 21.58 -6.03 10.84
C PHE A 308 20.32 -5.36 11.42
N PRO A 309 19.14 -6.01 11.55
CA PRO A 309 17.99 -5.36 12.16
C PRO A 309 18.24 -4.91 13.59
N ASN A 310 18.98 -5.69 14.38
CA ASN A 310 19.21 -5.43 15.80
C ASN A 310 20.02 -4.15 16.06
N GLN A 311 20.86 -3.70 15.12
CA GLN A 311 21.63 -2.46 15.28
C GLN A 311 20.74 -1.21 15.35
N TRP A 312 19.50 -1.29 14.89
CA TRP A 312 18.52 -0.19 14.87
C TRP A 312 17.58 -0.17 16.08
N ASP A 313 17.69 -1.15 16.99
CA ASP A 313 16.76 -1.30 18.13
C ASP A 313 16.81 -0.14 19.12
N ASN A 314 17.93 0.56 19.23
CA ASN A 314 18.14 1.67 20.15
C ASN A 314 18.04 3.05 19.48
N GLU A 315 17.64 3.12 18.22
CA GLU A 315 17.43 4.40 17.55
C GLU A 315 16.24 5.13 18.14
N PRO A 316 16.37 6.41 18.52
CA PRO A 316 15.30 7.17 19.17
C PRO A 316 14.03 7.26 18.33
N TYR A 317 14.14 7.23 17.02
CA TYR A 317 13.01 7.30 16.10
C TYR A 317 12.15 6.02 16.04
N SER A 318 12.69 4.88 16.46
CA SER A 318 11.95 3.63 16.50
C SER A 318 11.01 3.54 17.72
N ILE A 319 11.24 4.34 18.73
CA ILE A 319 10.53 4.33 20.02
C ILE A 319 9.48 5.44 20.08
N GLU A 320 9.82 6.63 19.57
CA GLU A 320 8.90 7.76 19.53
C GLU A 320 7.81 7.54 18.47
N GLU A 321 6.56 7.73 18.85
CA GLU A 321 5.39 7.71 17.98
C GLU A 321 4.97 6.36 17.38
N ASN A 322 5.47 5.23 17.84
CA ASN A 322 5.14 3.89 17.31
C ASN A 322 5.42 3.68 15.82
N LEU A 323 6.43 4.38 15.27
CA LEU A 323 6.82 4.23 13.86
C LEU A 323 7.44 2.86 13.54
N GLY A 324 7.70 2.05 14.57
CA GLY A 324 8.28 0.72 14.44
C GLY A 324 9.78 0.74 14.15
N LYS A 325 10.37 -0.45 14.02
CA LYS A 325 11.82 -0.67 13.81
C LYS A 325 12.16 -0.80 12.34
N VAL A 326 13.44 -0.69 11.99
CA VAL A 326 13.94 -1.14 10.68
C VAL A 326 13.71 -2.65 10.58
N THR A 327 13.14 -3.09 9.46
CA THR A 327 12.93 -4.51 9.14
C THR A 327 13.66 -4.87 7.86
N VAL A 328 14.14 -6.09 7.77
CA VAL A 328 14.84 -6.61 6.60
C VAL A 328 14.23 -7.93 6.17
N ASN A 329 13.93 -8.03 4.91
CA ASN A 329 13.47 -9.23 4.27
C ASN A 329 14.37 -9.58 3.09
N LEU A 330 14.80 -10.84 3.00
CA LEU A 330 15.38 -11.42 1.80
C LEU A 330 14.23 -12.09 1.04
N GLY A 331 13.69 -11.40 0.04
CA GLY A 331 12.50 -11.88 -0.68
C GLY A 331 12.83 -12.84 -1.82
N LYS A 332 13.98 -12.63 -2.52
CA LYS A 332 14.38 -13.48 -3.65
C LYS A 332 15.86 -13.77 -3.63
N MET A 333 16.18 -14.98 -4.07
CA MET A 333 17.54 -15.39 -4.37
C MET A 333 17.58 -16.17 -5.66
N GLN A 334 18.64 -15.95 -6.45
CA GLN A 334 18.85 -16.72 -7.69
C GLN A 334 20.32 -16.76 -8.07
N LYS A 335 20.79 -17.97 -8.43
CA LYS A 335 22.06 -18.15 -9.15
C LYS A 335 21.83 -17.96 -10.64
N THR A 336 22.60 -17.06 -11.24
CA THR A 336 22.57 -16.81 -12.69
C THR A 336 24.02 -16.71 -13.19
N GLY A 337 24.41 -17.60 -14.08
CA GLY A 337 25.79 -17.71 -14.53
C GLY A 337 26.73 -17.89 -13.33
N LYS A 338 27.87 -17.17 -13.33
CA LYS A 338 28.88 -17.21 -12.25
C LYS A 338 28.56 -16.22 -11.10
N ALA A 339 27.29 -16.03 -10.78
CA ALA A 339 26.89 -15.13 -9.70
C ALA A 339 25.62 -15.61 -8.99
N VAL A 340 25.51 -15.23 -7.71
CA VAL A 340 24.28 -15.35 -6.90
C VAL A 340 23.79 -13.95 -6.59
N PHE A 341 22.52 -13.71 -6.82
CA PHE A 341 21.83 -12.44 -6.55
C PHE A 341 20.91 -12.62 -5.35
N TYR A 342 20.89 -11.60 -4.49
CA TYR A 342 20.10 -11.50 -3.28
C TYR A 342 19.27 -10.23 -3.36
N GLU A 343 17.94 -10.35 -3.36
CA GLU A 343 17.03 -9.20 -3.44
C GLU A 343 16.39 -8.96 -2.06
N PHE A 344 16.68 -7.79 -1.50
CA PHE A 344 16.22 -7.37 -0.18
C PHE A 344 15.16 -6.28 -0.27
N ASP A 345 14.14 -6.39 0.57
CA ASP A 345 13.20 -5.33 0.94
C ASP A 345 13.50 -4.90 2.38
N ILE A 346 13.91 -3.66 2.56
CA ILE A 346 14.25 -3.08 3.85
C ILE A 346 13.25 -1.98 4.15
N ARG A 347 12.53 -2.07 5.28
CA ARG A 347 11.60 -1.03 5.71
C ARG A 347 12.21 -0.23 6.84
N TYR A 348 12.18 1.10 6.72
CA TYR A 348 12.77 2.01 7.70
C TYR A 348 11.79 3.13 8.06
N PRO A 349 11.69 3.53 9.36
CA PRO A 349 10.76 4.55 9.80
C PRO A 349 11.24 5.96 9.41
N TYR A 350 10.30 6.91 9.41
CA TYR A 350 10.62 8.33 9.32
C TYR A 350 11.62 8.72 10.42
N GLY A 351 12.58 9.59 10.07
CA GLY A 351 13.67 10.00 10.96
C GLY A 351 14.97 9.21 10.74
N ILE A 352 14.90 8.01 10.16
CA ILE A 352 16.09 7.30 9.66
C ILE A 352 16.29 7.64 8.18
N LYS A 353 17.50 8.04 7.81
CA LYS A 353 17.85 8.35 6.42
C LYS A 353 18.17 7.07 5.64
N ALA A 354 17.66 6.97 4.42
CA ALA A 354 17.93 5.84 3.52
C ALA A 354 19.43 5.62 3.29
N GLU A 355 20.21 6.71 3.16
CA GLU A 355 21.65 6.67 2.95
C GLU A 355 22.35 5.92 4.09
N ARG A 356 21.93 6.14 5.34
CA ARG A 356 22.51 5.47 6.51
C ARG A 356 22.23 3.96 6.50
N VAL A 357 21.03 3.57 6.07
CA VAL A 357 20.64 2.16 5.92
C VAL A 357 21.44 1.52 4.77
N MET A 358 21.60 2.23 3.66
CA MET A 358 22.39 1.78 2.52
C MET A 358 23.86 1.60 2.88
N GLU A 359 24.48 2.59 3.56
CA GLU A 359 25.89 2.52 4.00
C GLU A 359 26.14 1.30 4.91
N ALA A 360 25.22 1.02 5.82
CA ALA A 360 25.32 -0.14 6.68
C ALA A 360 25.22 -1.47 5.89
N MET A 361 24.34 -1.55 4.89
CA MET A 361 24.27 -2.71 4.00
C MET A 361 25.49 -2.83 3.09
N GLU A 362 26.06 -1.71 2.62
CA GLU A 362 27.32 -1.68 1.86
C GLU A 362 28.49 -2.23 2.69
N GLN A 363 28.59 -1.86 3.96
CA GLN A 363 29.62 -2.39 4.86
C GLN A 363 29.51 -3.91 5.01
N ILE A 364 28.30 -4.44 5.12
CA ILE A 364 28.08 -5.89 5.17
C ILE A 364 28.47 -6.53 3.83
N ALA A 365 28.03 -5.97 2.70
CA ALA A 365 28.39 -6.49 1.39
C ALA A 365 29.92 -6.53 1.19
N VAL A 366 30.63 -5.48 1.56
CA VAL A 366 32.11 -5.40 1.51
C VAL A 366 32.74 -6.44 2.43
N LYS A 367 32.27 -6.60 3.67
CA LYS A 367 32.74 -7.61 4.64
C LYS A 367 32.72 -9.01 4.04
N PHE A 368 31.71 -9.32 3.21
CA PHE A 368 31.56 -10.60 2.54
C PHE A 368 32.12 -10.63 1.11
N ASN A 369 32.85 -9.61 0.67
CA ASN A 369 33.34 -9.48 -0.70
C ASN A 369 32.22 -9.68 -1.74
N MET A 370 31.14 -8.91 -1.56
CA MET A 370 29.97 -8.82 -2.42
C MET A 370 29.75 -7.37 -2.85
N THR A 371 28.91 -7.14 -3.86
CA THR A 371 28.65 -5.80 -4.41
C THR A 371 27.15 -5.52 -4.51
N ILE A 372 26.74 -4.30 -4.16
CA ILE A 372 25.40 -3.82 -4.46
C ILE A 372 25.34 -3.46 -5.95
N THR A 373 24.38 -4.04 -6.68
CA THR A 373 24.21 -3.82 -8.11
C THR A 373 23.01 -2.94 -8.44
N GLU A 374 21.99 -2.96 -7.58
CA GLU A 374 20.78 -2.15 -7.72
C GLU A 374 20.36 -1.61 -6.37
N LYS A 375 19.81 -0.39 -6.40
CA LYS A 375 19.20 0.26 -5.24
C LYS A 375 18.05 1.15 -5.70
N LYS A 376 16.91 1.02 -5.04
CA LYS A 376 15.73 1.86 -5.27
C LYS A 376 15.13 2.21 -3.92
N ASP A 377 14.97 3.49 -3.66
CA ASP A 377 14.36 4.01 -2.45
C ASP A 377 12.96 4.58 -2.75
N ASN A 378 12.03 4.26 -1.86
CA ASN A 378 10.73 4.89 -1.74
C ASN A 378 10.65 5.49 -0.32
N PRO A 379 10.84 6.82 -0.17
CA PRO A 379 10.98 7.45 1.14
C PRO A 379 9.79 7.22 2.07
N PRO A 380 9.98 7.34 3.41
CA PRO A 380 8.88 7.23 4.36
C PRO A 380 7.91 8.41 4.24
N LEU A 381 6.64 8.18 4.56
CA LEU A 381 5.65 9.21 4.79
C LEU A 381 5.63 9.56 6.29
N TYR A 382 5.49 10.85 6.58
CA TYR A 382 5.18 11.35 7.92
C TYR A 382 4.38 12.64 7.83
N ILE A 383 3.17 12.62 8.36
CA ILE A 383 2.33 13.79 8.54
C ILE A 383 2.11 13.97 10.05
N SER A 384 2.44 15.13 10.59
CA SER A 384 2.27 15.37 12.03
C SER A 384 0.86 15.03 12.51
N LYS A 385 0.76 14.34 13.64
CA LYS A 385 -0.53 14.08 14.33
C LYS A 385 -1.27 15.36 14.69
N ASP A 386 -0.52 16.47 14.84
CA ASP A 386 -1.07 17.79 15.12
C ASP A 386 -1.50 18.56 13.87
N SER A 387 -1.25 18.04 12.68
CA SER A 387 -1.69 18.66 11.43
C SER A 387 -3.22 18.75 11.34
N ASN A 388 -3.70 19.75 10.61
CA ASN A 388 -5.14 19.96 10.43
C ASN A 388 -5.84 18.76 9.80
N ILE A 389 -5.20 18.13 8.79
CA ILE A 389 -5.77 16.96 8.10
C ILE A 389 -5.93 15.76 9.05
N VAL A 390 -4.91 15.43 9.84
CA VAL A 390 -4.98 14.31 10.79
C VAL A 390 -6.04 14.58 11.87
N LYS A 391 -6.06 15.79 12.43
CA LYS A 391 -7.06 16.17 13.45
C LYS A 391 -8.48 16.11 12.92
N LYS A 392 -8.76 16.68 11.73
CA LYS A 392 -10.08 16.65 11.11
C LYS A 392 -10.56 15.22 10.84
N LEU A 393 -9.73 14.39 10.22
CA LEU A 393 -10.09 13.00 9.89
C LEU A 393 -10.23 12.13 11.14
N MET A 394 -9.39 12.31 12.15
CA MET A 394 -9.51 11.59 13.42
C MET A 394 -10.78 11.98 14.18
N HIS A 395 -11.10 13.26 14.21
CA HIS A 395 -12.32 13.75 14.83
C HIS A 395 -13.56 13.16 14.16
N LEU A 396 -13.61 13.22 12.81
CA LEU A 396 -14.67 12.63 12.01
C LEU A 396 -14.83 11.13 12.31
N TYR A 397 -13.74 10.39 12.28
CA TYR A 397 -13.76 8.96 12.55
C TYR A 397 -14.30 8.64 13.96
N GLN A 398 -13.83 9.35 14.97
CA GLN A 398 -14.25 9.13 16.37
C GLN A 398 -15.74 9.46 16.58
N GLU A 399 -16.25 10.51 15.95
CA GLU A 399 -17.68 10.85 16.00
C GLU A 399 -18.55 9.76 15.37
N GLU A 400 -18.18 9.29 14.18
CA GLU A 400 -18.99 8.31 13.43
C GLU A 400 -18.91 6.90 14.02
N ILE A 401 -17.77 6.54 14.61
CA ILE A 401 -17.57 5.21 15.20
C ILE A 401 -17.96 5.16 16.68
N GLY A 402 -18.03 6.33 17.35
CA GLY A 402 -18.40 6.43 18.76
C GLY A 402 -17.37 5.80 19.71
N LYS A 403 -16.10 5.68 19.29
CA LYS A 403 -15.00 5.10 20.07
C LYS A 403 -13.76 5.97 20.00
N GLU A 404 -13.03 6.04 21.11
CA GLU A 404 -11.69 6.61 21.08
C GLU A 404 -10.77 5.78 20.15
N ALA A 405 -10.06 6.48 19.31
CA ALA A 405 -9.07 5.91 18.41
C ALA A 405 -7.84 6.82 18.34
N LYS A 406 -6.71 6.26 17.93
CA LYS A 406 -5.46 7.01 17.71
C LYS A 406 -5.00 6.81 16.27
N PRO A 407 -4.39 7.82 15.67
CA PRO A 407 -3.79 7.62 14.34
C PRO A 407 -2.68 6.58 14.43
N ILE A 408 -2.48 5.83 13.36
CA ILE A 408 -1.58 4.68 13.30
C ILE A 408 -0.46 4.90 12.29
N ALA A 409 0.65 4.18 12.50
CA ALA A 409 1.75 4.07 11.56
C ALA A 409 1.83 2.63 11.03
N ILE A 410 2.15 2.48 9.75
CA ILE A 410 2.24 1.17 9.10
C ILE A 410 3.61 0.92 8.47
N GLY A 411 3.92 -0.35 8.27
CA GLY A 411 5.11 -0.78 7.52
C GLY A 411 4.91 -0.83 6.01
N GLY A 412 3.66 -0.76 5.54
CA GLY A 412 3.28 -0.74 4.14
C GLY A 412 3.54 0.60 3.45
N CYS A 413 3.23 0.66 2.17
CA CYS A 413 3.29 1.88 1.37
C CYS A 413 2.00 1.97 0.57
N THR A 414 1.43 3.17 0.52
CA THR A 414 0.24 3.49 -0.27
C THR A 414 0.50 4.71 -1.15
N TYR A 415 -0.48 5.10 -1.95
CA TYR A 415 -0.45 6.36 -2.68
C TYR A 415 -0.38 7.62 -1.79
N ALA A 416 -0.57 7.52 -0.48
CA ALA A 416 -0.42 8.66 0.42
C ALA A 416 0.96 9.34 0.32
N LYS A 417 2.00 8.58 -0.09
CA LYS A 417 3.35 9.13 -0.35
C LYS A 417 3.48 9.99 -1.61
N SER A 418 2.48 9.96 -2.47
CA SER A 418 2.59 10.50 -3.82
C SER A 418 2.47 12.02 -3.89
N PHE A 419 1.69 12.60 -2.97
CA PHE A 419 1.46 14.06 -2.91
C PHE A 419 1.75 14.60 -1.51
N PRO A 420 2.09 15.89 -1.39
CA PRO A 420 2.24 16.50 -0.08
C PRO A 420 0.91 16.56 0.68
N ASN A 421 0.97 16.51 2.01
CA ASN A 421 -0.19 16.61 2.89
C ASN A 421 -1.29 15.55 2.62
N MET A 422 -0.87 14.34 2.26
CA MET A 422 -1.78 13.20 2.12
C MET A 422 -1.54 12.17 3.23
N VAL A 423 -2.62 11.51 3.61
CA VAL A 423 -2.63 10.39 4.58
C VAL A 423 -3.41 9.22 3.97
N ALA A 424 -3.33 8.02 4.56
CA ALA A 424 -4.29 6.99 4.23
C ALA A 424 -5.46 7.01 5.23
N PHE A 425 -6.69 6.74 4.73
CA PHE A 425 -7.92 6.80 5.49
C PHE A 425 -8.95 5.78 4.99
N GLY A 426 -8.98 4.61 5.58
CA GLY A 426 -9.82 3.49 5.19
C GLY A 426 -9.29 2.70 3.99
N PRO A 427 -10.07 1.72 3.45
CA PRO A 427 -11.49 1.46 3.76
C PRO A 427 -11.73 0.47 4.90
N ILE A 428 -10.70 -0.21 5.42
CA ILE A 428 -10.83 -1.36 6.32
C ILE A 428 -10.99 -0.90 7.76
N PHE A 429 -12.05 -1.32 8.43
CA PHE A 429 -12.22 -1.08 9.86
C PHE A 429 -11.41 -2.09 10.68
N PRO A 430 -10.94 -1.71 11.91
CA PRO A 430 -10.11 -2.58 12.74
C PRO A 430 -10.73 -3.94 13.10
N GLU A 431 -12.05 -4.03 13.06
CA GLU A 431 -12.80 -5.27 13.34
C GLU A 431 -12.96 -6.21 12.13
N GLN A 432 -12.55 -5.77 10.92
CA GLN A 432 -12.69 -6.55 9.69
C GLN A 432 -11.47 -7.45 9.46
N GLU A 433 -11.71 -8.60 8.83
CA GLU A 433 -10.63 -9.43 8.30
C GLU A 433 -10.03 -8.75 7.08
N ASN A 434 -8.71 -8.57 7.09
CA ASN A 434 -7.98 -8.04 5.96
C ASN A 434 -7.55 -9.18 5.02
N LYS A 435 -8.21 -9.28 3.86
CA LYS A 435 -7.91 -10.25 2.78
C LYS A 435 -7.29 -9.62 1.53
N ILE A 436 -6.75 -8.42 1.66
CA ILE A 436 -6.02 -7.77 0.57
C ILE A 436 -4.92 -8.71 0.05
N HIS A 437 -4.78 -8.82 -1.27
CA HIS A 437 -3.80 -9.66 -1.97
C HIS A 437 -3.93 -11.17 -1.74
N GLN A 438 -4.98 -11.64 -1.04
CA GLN A 438 -5.23 -13.06 -0.77
C GLN A 438 -6.36 -13.59 -1.66
N PRO A 439 -6.47 -14.94 -1.82
CA PRO A 439 -7.69 -15.55 -2.34
C PRO A 439 -8.90 -15.18 -1.48
N ASP A 440 -10.06 -15.17 -2.09
CA ASP A 440 -11.33 -14.83 -1.43
C ASP A 440 -11.38 -13.40 -0.87
N GLU A 441 -10.67 -12.46 -1.51
CA GLU A 441 -10.85 -11.04 -1.23
C GLU A 441 -12.32 -10.68 -1.33
N SER A 442 -12.84 -10.03 -0.30
CA SER A 442 -14.27 -9.77 -0.18
C SER A 442 -14.55 -8.70 0.86
N VAL A 443 -15.70 -8.05 0.73
CA VAL A 443 -16.18 -7.04 1.67
C VAL A 443 -17.68 -7.17 1.92
N HIS A 444 -18.11 -7.03 3.17
CA HIS A 444 -19.54 -6.89 3.46
C HIS A 444 -20.06 -5.57 2.87
N LEU A 445 -21.15 -5.61 2.14
CA LEU A 445 -21.75 -4.42 1.52
C LEU A 445 -22.08 -3.31 2.54
N LYS A 446 -22.47 -3.69 3.75
CA LYS A 446 -22.71 -2.75 4.85
C LYS A 446 -21.46 -1.99 5.27
N ASP A 447 -20.31 -2.70 5.32
CA ASP A 447 -19.04 -2.12 5.75
C ASP A 447 -18.42 -1.28 4.62
N LEU A 448 -18.55 -1.74 3.38
CA LEU A 448 -18.19 -0.95 2.20
C LEU A 448 -19.00 0.36 2.14
N TYR A 449 -20.32 0.30 2.32
CA TYR A 449 -21.16 1.49 2.33
C TYR A 449 -20.79 2.44 3.47
N ARG A 450 -20.53 1.90 4.67
CA ARG A 450 -20.07 2.67 5.84
C ARG A 450 -18.73 3.35 5.57
N SER A 451 -17.77 2.67 4.94
CA SER A 451 -16.49 3.28 4.59
C SER A 451 -16.65 4.38 3.54
N ILE A 452 -17.48 4.16 2.52
CA ILE A 452 -17.77 5.18 1.50
C ILE A 452 -18.47 6.40 2.11
N THR A 453 -19.35 6.22 3.09
CA THR A 453 -19.97 7.32 3.85
C THR A 453 -18.90 8.14 4.59
N LEU A 454 -17.96 7.49 5.28
CA LEU A 454 -16.85 8.17 5.94
C LEU A 454 -15.93 8.91 4.95
N ILE A 455 -15.64 8.30 3.80
CA ILE A 455 -14.90 8.93 2.70
C ILE A 455 -15.62 10.19 2.21
N MET A 456 -16.95 10.12 2.03
CA MET A 456 -17.77 11.27 1.63
C MET A 456 -17.69 12.43 2.65
N TYR A 457 -17.82 12.11 3.93
CA TYR A 457 -17.72 13.12 4.98
C TYR A 457 -16.30 13.71 5.06
N ALA A 458 -15.26 12.88 4.87
CA ALA A 458 -13.87 13.34 4.84
C ALA A 458 -13.63 14.32 3.69
N MET A 459 -14.17 14.04 2.48
CA MET A 459 -14.11 14.96 1.34
C MET A 459 -14.68 16.32 1.69
N VAL A 460 -15.89 16.36 2.27
CA VAL A 460 -16.56 17.61 2.65
C VAL A 460 -15.80 18.34 3.75
N ALA A 461 -15.41 17.63 4.82
CA ALA A 461 -14.68 18.23 5.95
C ALA A 461 -13.33 18.86 5.54
N LEU A 462 -12.64 18.30 4.54
CA LEU A 462 -11.39 18.85 4.03
C LEU A 462 -11.60 19.98 3.02
N ALA A 463 -12.77 20.03 2.35
CA ALA A 463 -13.10 21.02 1.34
C ALA A 463 -13.86 22.24 1.89
N GLN A 464 -14.24 22.22 3.15
CA GLN A 464 -14.75 23.34 3.96
C GLN A 464 -13.64 23.94 4.83
#